data_4b5723b659c74380114eac352e8767b3
#
_entry.id   4b5723b659c74380114eac352e8767b3
#
_cell.length_a   1.000
_cell.length_b   1.000
_cell.length_c   1.000
_cell.angle_alpha   90.00
_cell.angle_beta   90.00
_cell.angle_gamma   90.00
#
_symmetry.space_group_name_H-M   'P 1'
#
loop_
_entity.id
_entity.type
_entity.pdbx_description
1 polymer ?
#
loop_
_entity_poly.entity_id
_entity_poly.type
_entity_poly.pdbx_seq_one_letter_code
_entity_poly.pdbx_strand_id
1 'polypeptide(L)'
;MRLCSNVATADRSEMDSTVAFPPHVLREYALLADGQRGALLGPRGDVAWMCAPRWDSDGVFTSLIGGCGAYAVSPTGRFVWGGYYEEASLIWRSRWITGTGIIECREALAFPGDPHRLILLRRIVAVQGPAQVHIVLEPAAEFGRRRLRELHRDDDGRWAAQVGELSLRWTGGAAADVHGVDQRTPSLRATVTLPEGAHHDLMLELSDTAMNPDPPDADRLWKGTVTAWREAMPNFGASIATRDTRHSYAVLRGLTSSGGGMVAAATMGLPERAEKGRNYDYRYVWIRDQCYAGQAVAADGPHPLLDDAVTFVSERILSDGPNLKPAYTIAGGRVPRQRSLDLPGYPGGNGIIGNHVNAQFQLDALGEALLLFAAAARHDHLGTDHYQAVTAAVGAIEARWREPGAGVWELDDHRWAHSRLICAAGLRAIAAAGASAADSVDWSGLADTIVADAASDCVHPTGRWQRAPGDARVDAALLLPAIRGALPATDPRSVATVQAVRAELGEDGYVYRFRHDDRPLGEAEGAFTLCGFLMALADHQQGDRLAARTWFERNRAACGPPGLFSEEYDVTQRQLRGNLPQAFVHALMLESAVRLAEPLG
;
A
#
# COMPACT_ATOMS: atom_id res chain seq x y z
N MET A 1 24.88 -5.42 -41.89
CA MET A 1 24.03 -4.80 -42.91
C MET A 1 22.91 -5.75 -43.29
N ARG A 2 21.63 -5.34 -43.17
CA ARG A 2 20.39 -6.09 -43.40
C ARG A 2 20.06 -7.16 -42.36
N LEU A 3 19.35 -6.72 -41.31
CA LEU A 3 18.32 -7.50 -40.58
C LEU A 3 17.38 -6.49 -39.87
N CYS A 4 16.56 -5.82 -40.64
CA CYS A 4 15.40 -5.06 -40.19
C CYS A 4 14.40 -5.03 -41.34
N SER A 5 13.59 -6.06 -41.42
CA SER A 5 12.30 -5.98 -42.13
C SER A 5 11.57 -7.30 -41.95
N ASN A 6 10.45 -7.23 -41.30
CA ASN A 6 9.25 -8.05 -41.29
C ASN A 6 8.80 -8.34 -39.84
N VAL A 7 8.48 -7.28 -39.10
CA VAL A 7 7.37 -7.36 -38.18
C VAL A 7 6.15 -6.97 -39.01
N ALA A 8 5.42 -7.97 -39.48
CA ALA A 8 4.12 -7.80 -40.07
C ALA A 8 3.27 -6.94 -39.14
N THR A 9 2.61 -5.94 -39.70
CA THR A 9 1.49 -5.23 -39.09
C THR A 9 0.34 -6.23 -38.94
N ALA A 10 0.42 -7.13 -37.96
CA ALA A 10 -0.73 -7.89 -37.51
C ALA A 10 -1.77 -6.89 -37.00
N ASP A 11 -2.95 -7.02 -37.53
CA ASP A 11 -4.09 -6.17 -37.17
C ASP A 11 -4.29 -6.27 -35.67
N ARG A 12 -4.04 -5.16 -34.92
CA ARG A 12 -4.14 -5.08 -33.45
C ARG A 12 -5.55 -5.32 -32.93
N SER A 13 -6.52 -5.53 -33.82
CA SER A 13 -7.93 -5.74 -33.50
C SER A 13 -8.25 -7.14 -32.92
N GLU A 14 -7.34 -8.12 -33.06
CA GLU A 14 -7.60 -9.52 -32.65
C GLU A 14 -6.69 -10.06 -31.53
N MET A 15 -5.80 -9.24 -30.95
CA MET A 15 -4.92 -9.71 -29.89
C MET A 15 -5.67 -9.88 -28.57
N ASP A 16 -5.42 -11.00 -27.86
CA ASP A 16 -5.80 -11.23 -26.47
C ASP A 16 -5.37 -10.04 -25.60
N SER A 17 -6.20 -9.61 -24.64
CA SER A 17 -5.93 -8.47 -23.76
C SER A 17 -4.59 -8.59 -23.00
N THR A 18 -4.15 -9.80 -22.68
CA THR A 18 -2.85 -10.07 -22.05
C THR A 18 -1.67 -9.75 -22.96
N VAL A 19 -1.85 -9.88 -24.27
CA VAL A 19 -0.82 -9.52 -25.28
C VAL A 19 -0.86 -8.03 -25.61
N ALA A 20 -2.07 -7.43 -25.56
CA ALA A 20 -2.27 -6.02 -25.86
C ALA A 20 -1.75 -5.09 -24.75
N PHE A 21 -1.85 -5.51 -23.48
CA PHE A 21 -1.48 -4.74 -22.29
C PHE A 21 -0.52 -5.53 -21.38
N PRO A 22 0.72 -5.77 -21.83
CA PRO A 22 1.72 -6.44 -20.99
C PRO A 22 2.08 -5.56 -19.78
N PRO A 23 2.48 -6.14 -18.65
CA PRO A 23 2.85 -5.39 -17.47
C PRO A 23 4.04 -4.47 -17.74
N HIS A 24 4.03 -3.31 -17.07
CA HIS A 24 5.11 -2.32 -17.05
C HIS A 24 5.95 -2.47 -15.77
N VAL A 25 7.03 -1.70 -15.69
CA VAL A 25 7.78 -1.54 -14.46
C VAL A 25 6.90 -0.87 -13.40
N LEU A 26 6.99 -1.33 -12.14
CA LEU A 26 6.05 -0.96 -11.08
C LEU A 26 5.98 0.54 -10.81
N ARG A 27 7.09 1.26 -11.00
CA ARG A 27 7.17 2.71 -10.80
C ARG A 27 6.31 3.55 -11.76
N GLU A 28 5.73 2.96 -12.80
CA GLU A 28 4.91 3.67 -13.80
C GLU A 28 3.40 3.53 -13.55
N TYR A 29 2.99 2.70 -12.60
CA TYR A 29 1.58 2.56 -12.26
C TYR A 29 1.09 3.65 -11.33
N ALA A 30 -0.12 4.16 -11.61
CA ALA A 30 -0.87 5.05 -10.72
C ALA A 30 -1.94 4.26 -9.97
N LEU A 31 -2.23 4.64 -8.72
CA LEU A 31 -3.31 4.09 -7.90
C LEU A 31 -4.55 4.96 -8.01
N LEU A 32 -5.68 4.38 -8.32
CA LEU A 32 -7.01 4.93 -8.04
C LEU A 32 -7.57 4.16 -6.85
N ALA A 33 -8.05 4.84 -5.82
CA ALA A 33 -8.65 4.14 -4.67
C ALA A 33 -9.79 4.96 -4.05
N ASP A 34 -10.75 4.25 -3.42
CA ASP A 34 -11.92 4.86 -2.81
C ASP A 34 -12.09 4.49 -1.32
N GLY A 35 -11.10 3.80 -0.75
CA GLY A 35 -11.11 3.25 0.60
C GLY A 35 -11.57 1.79 0.65
N GLN A 36 -12.51 1.36 -0.17
CA GLN A 36 -13.01 -0.02 -0.18
C GLN A 36 -12.21 -0.92 -1.13
N ARG A 37 -11.64 -0.34 -2.17
CA ARG A 37 -10.85 -1.00 -3.21
C ARG A 37 -10.00 0.00 -3.98
N GLY A 38 -9.16 -0.54 -4.87
CA GLY A 38 -8.36 0.28 -5.75
C GLY A 38 -8.04 -0.41 -7.06
N ALA A 39 -7.58 0.39 -8.01
CA ALA A 39 -7.12 -0.02 -9.31
C ALA A 39 -5.72 0.52 -9.61
N LEU A 40 -4.86 -0.29 -10.21
CA LEU A 40 -3.60 0.19 -10.79
C LEU A 40 -3.78 0.48 -12.26
N LEU A 41 -3.42 1.69 -12.64
CA LEU A 41 -3.53 2.22 -13.98
C LEU A 41 -2.14 2.32 -14.61
N GLY A 42 -1.97 1.69 -15.76
CA GLY A 42 -0.72 1.69 -16.53
C GLY A 42 -0.60 2.87 -17.49
N PRO A 43 0.62 3.08 -18.07
CA PRO A 43 0.90 4.21 -18.97
C PRO A 43 0.11 4.20 -20.27
N ARG A 44 -0.47 3.09 -20.65
CA ARG A 44 -1.37 2.98 -21.81
C ARG A 44 -2.83 3.30 -21.50
N GLY A 45 -3.12 3.77 -20.29
CA GLY A 45 -4.47 4.01 -19.84
C GLY A 45 -5.25 2.72 -19.56
N ASP A 46 -4.55 1.64 -19.28
CA ASP A 46 -5.09 0.33 -18.97
C ASP A 46 -5.21 0.14 -17.45
N VAL A 47 -6.37 -0.29 -16.98
CA VAL A 47 -6.55 -0.79 -15.62
C VAL A 47 -5.96 -2.20 -15.58
N ALA A 48 -4.72 -2.32 -15.11
CA ALA A 48 -3.98 -3.57 -15.09
C ALA A 48 -4.29 -4.45 -13.88
N TRP A 49 -4.81 -3.84 -12.80
CA TRP A 49 -5.16 -4.53 -11.56
C TRP A 49 -6.37 -3.88 -10.90
N MET A 50 -7.35 -4.65 -10.50
CA MET A 50 -8.46 -4.24 -9.65
C MET A 50 -9.18 -5.44 -9.07
N CYS A 51 -9.47 -5.42 -7.77
CA CYS A 51 -10.37 -6.35 -7.09
C CYS A 51 -11.72 -5.69 -6.84
N ALA A 52 -12.79 -6.48 -6.83
CA ALA A 52 -14.14 -6.00 -6.56
C ALA A 52 -14.99 -7.09 -5.88
N PRO A 53 -15.89 -6.73 -4.96
CA PRO A 53 -16.26 -5.39 -4.53
C PRO A 53 -15.30 -4.74 -3.50
N ARG A 54 -14.39 -5.50 -2.86
CA ARG A 54 -13.47 -5.03 -1.81
C ARG A 54 -12.01 -5.36 -2.13
N TRP A 55 -11.09 -4.83 -1.31
CA TRP A 55 -9.65 -5.08 -1.45
C TRP A 55 -9.29 -6.57 -1.46
N ASP A 56 -9.85 -7.34 -0.53
CA ASP A 56 -9.59 -8.76 -0.33
C ASP A 56 -10.47 -9.68 -1.19
N SER A 57 -11.25 -9.11 -2.11
CA SER A 57 -12.06 -9.85 -3.09
C SER A 57 -11.20 -10.36 -4.27
N ASP A 58 -11.79 -11.22 -5.09
CA ASP A 58 -11.13 -11.72 -6.29
C ASP A 58 -10.95 -10.61 -7.34
N GLY A 59 -9.90 -10.77 -8.17
CA GLY A 59 -9.58 -9.79 -9.20
C GLY A 59 -10.57 -9.81 -10.36
N VAL A 60 -10.91 -8.61 -10.88
CA VAL A 60 -11.76 -8.37 -12.06
C VAL A 60 -10.92 -7.91 -13.26
N PHE A 61 -9.86 -7.13 -13.01
CA PHE A 61 -8.83 -6.82 -13.99
C PHE A 61 -7.50 -7.33 -13.42
N THR A 62 -6.81 -8.19 -14.15
CA THR A 62 -5.68 -8.96 -13.60
C THR A 62 -4.51 -9.12 -14.57
N SER A 63 -4.45 -8.30 -15.63
CA SER A 63 -3.36 -8.33 -16.61
C SER A 63 -1.98 -8.11 -15.98
N LEU A 64 -1.89 -7.39 -14.86
CA LEU A 64 -0.65 -7.19 -14.09
C LEU A 64 0.03 -8.51 -13.68
N ILE A 65 -0.76 -9.52 -13.36
CA ILE A 65 -0.26 -10.86 -12.96
C ILE A 65 -0.49 -11.93 -14.03
N GLY A 66 -0.65 -11.51 -15.29
CA GLY A 66 -0.86 -12.39 -16.43
C GLY A 66 -2.23 -13.04 -16.50
N GLY A 67 -3.20 -12.52 -15.77
CA GLY A 67 -4.61 -12.92 -15.87
C GLY A 67 -5.36 -12.17 -16.97
N CYS A 68 -6.64 -12.45 -17.09
CA CYS A 68 -7.52 -11.77 -18.03
C CYS A 68 -8.19 -10.56 -17.43
N GLY A 69 -8.81 -9.79 -18.31
CA GLY A 69 -9.54 -8.58 -17.95
C GLY A 69 -8.71 -7.33 -18.14
N ALA A 70 -9.22 -6.42 -18.95
CA ALA A 70 -8.63 -5.11 -19.17
C ALA A 70 -9.74 -4.05 -19.33
N TYR A 71 -9.48 -2.85 -18.85
CA TYR A 71 -10.26 -1.68 -19.19
C TYR A 71 -9.29 -0.56 -19.59
N ALA A 72 -9.19 -0.31 -20.89
CA ALA A 72 -8.21 0.62 -21.43
C ALA A 72 -8.87 1.76 -22.20
N VAL A 73 -8.26 2.95 -22.09
CA VAL A 73 -8.50 4.11 -22.94
C VAL A 73 -7.14 4.57 -23.44
N SER A 74 -6.85 4.42 -24.73
CA SER A 74 -5.54 4.72 -25.29
C SER A 74 -5.67 5.53 -26.59
N PRO A 75 -4.76 6.47 -26.89
CA PRO A 75 -4.73 7.11 -28.19
C PRO A 75 -4.56 6.10 -29.33
N THR A 76 -5.21 6.36 -30.47
CA THR A 76 -5.12 5.50 -31.67
C THR A 76 -3.76 5.56 -32.35
N GLY A 77 -3.06 6.70 -32.23
CA GLY A 77 -1.76 6.96 -32.81
C GLY A 77 -0.60 6.71 -31.86
N ARG A 78 0.62 7.00 -32.33
CA ARG A 78 1.82 7.01 -31.46
C ARG A 78 1.74 8.17 -30.48
N PHE A 79 2.17 7.95 -29.24
CA PHE A 79 2.15 8.97 -28.19
C PHE A 79 3.36 8.86 -27.27
N VAL A 80 3.64 9.97 -26.60
CA VAL A 80 4.47 10.04 -25.39
C VAL A 80 3.53 10.15 -24.20
N TRP A 81 3.80 9.35 -23.17
CA TRP A 81 2.99 9.30 -21.95
C TRP A 81 3.57 10.16 -20.85
N GLY A 82 2.69 10.72 -20.04
CA GLY A 82 2.92 11.35 -18.75
C GLY A 82 1.63 11.33 -17.95
N GLY A 83 1.70 11.79 -16.71
CA GLY A 83 0.52 11.88 -15.87
C GLY A 83 0.83 12.50 -14.52
N TYR A 84 -0.22 12.85 -13.79
CA TYR A 84 -0.12 13.47 -12.46
C TYR A 84 -1.42 13.30 -11.68
N TYR A 85 -1.31 13.30 -10.34
CA TYR A 85 -2.49 13.39 -9.49
C TYR A 85 -2.98 14.83 -9.35
N GLU A 86 -4.29 15.01 -9.29
CA GLU A 86 -4.87 16.25 -8.77
C GLU A 86 -4.47 16.39 -7.30
N GLU A 87 -4.20 17.62 -6.88
CA GLU A 87 -3.66 17.90 -5.55
C GLU A 87 -4.52 17.27 -4.46
N ALA A 88 -3.86 16.64 -3.49
CA ALA A 88 -4.48 16.08 -2.29
C ALA A 88 -5.56 15.02 -2.59
N SER A 89 -5.38 14.20 -3.62
CA SER A 89 -6.35 13.18 -4.00
C SER A 89 -5.70 11.99 -4.70
N LEU A 90 -6.48 10.93 -4.93
CA LEU A 90 -6.13 9.85 -5.85
C LEU A 90 -6.94 9.96 -7.16
N ILE A 91 -7.17 11.18 -7.62
CA ILE A 91 -7.68 11.48 -8.96
C ILE A 91 -6.48 11.63 -9.88
N TRP A 92 -6.31 10.70 -10.80
CA TRP A 92 -5.20 10.68 -11.74
C TRP A 92 -5.57 11.34 -13.06
N ARG A 93 -4.61 11.98 -13.72
CA ARG A 93 -4.70 12.46 -15.09
C ARG A 93 -3.63 11.79 -15.93
N SER A 94 -4.02 10.80 -16.72
CA SER A 94 -3.19 10.31 -17.82
C SER A 94 -3.12 11.37 -18.89
N ARG A 95 -1.92 11.66 -19.38
CA ARG A 95 -1.70 12.67 -20.41
C ARG A 95 -0.85 12.08 -21.54
N TRP A 96 -1.35 12.17 -22.74
CA TRP A 96 -0.69 11.68 -23.93
C TRP A 96 -0.44 12.82 -24.91
N ILE A 97 0.82 12.96 -25.35
CA ILE A 97 1.22 13.87 -26.41
C ILE A 97 1.31 13.05 -27.69
N THR A 98 0.47 13.36 -28.65
CA THR A 98 0.38 12.69 -29.96
C THR A 98 0.95 13.57 -31.07
N GLY A 99 1.00 13.05 -32.30
CA GLY A 99 1.38 13.85 -33.46
C GLY A 99 0.38 14.95 -33.84
N THR A 100 -0.85 14.91 -33.29
CA THR A 100 -1.95 15.84 -33.63
C THR A 100 -2.39 16.72 -32.47
N GLY A 101 -1.89 16.46 -31.24
CA GLY A 101 -2.29 17.27 -30.09
C GLY A 101 -2.03 16.60 -28.74
N ILE A 102 -2.75 17.05 -27.72
CA ILE A 102 -2.66 16.59 -26.34
C ILE A 102 -4.02 16.04 -25.92
N ILE A 103 -4.02 14.81 -25.45
CA ILE A 103 -5.20 14.11 -24.91
C ILE A 103 -4.98 13.89 -23.42
N GLU A 104 -5.97 14.18 -22.58
CA GLU A 104 -6.00 13.76 -21.18
C GLU A 104 -7.14 12.78 -20.94
N CYS A 105 -6.92 11.83 -20.03
CA CYS A 105 -7.99 11.06 -19.40
C CYS A 105 -7.92 11.31 -17.89
N ARG A 106 -8.96 11.91 -17.33
CA ARG A 106 -9.14 12.09 -15.90
C ARG A 106 -9.79 10.84 -15.34
N GLU A 107 -9.24 10.26 -14.27
CA GLU A 107 -9.57 8.92 -13.81
C GLU A 107 -9.66 8.89 -12.29
N ALA A 108 -10.72 8.27 -11.76
CA ALA A 108 -10.92 8.09 -10.32
C ALA A 108 -11.89 6.93 -10.05
N LEU A 109 -11.75 6.30 -8.90
CA LEU A 109 -12.88 5.65 -8.24
C LEU A 109 -13.70 6.74 -7.54
N ALA A 110 -15.03 6.67 -7.62
CA ALA A 110 -15.91 7.62 -6.91
C ALA A 110 -15.67 7.50 -5.40
N PHE A 111 -15.30 8.61 -4.76
CA PHE A 111 -14.91 8.67 -3.36
C PHE A 111 -15.92 9.47 -2.52
N PRO A 112 -16.22 9.03 -1.28
CA PRO A 112 -15.82 7.77 -0.64
C PRO A 112 -16.52 6.56 -1.27
N GLY A 113 -15.86 5.38 -1.22
CA GLY A 113 -16.39 4.15 -1.78
C GLY A 113 -17.55 3.54 -0.99
N ASP A 114 -18.50 2.96 -1.71
CA ASP A 114 -19.55 2.12 -1.14
C ASP A 114 -19.05 0.66 -1.09
N PRO A 115 -19.13 -0.07 0.04
CA PRO A 115 -18.60 -1.44 0.16
C PRO A 115 -19.21 -2.45 -0.82
N HIS A 116 -20.38 -2.18 -1.36
CA HIS A 116 -21.13 -3.05 -2.28
C HIS A 116 -21.11 -2.59 -3.73
N ARG A 117 -20.76 -1.33 -3.98
CA ARG A 117 -20.84 -0.74 -5.32
C ARG A 117 -19.58 0.06 -5.64
N LEU A 118 -18.91 -0.34 -6.70
CA LEU A 118 -17.79 0.39 -7.28
C LEU A 118 -18.29 1.27 -8.42
N ILE A 119 -17.76 2.49 -8.54
CA ILE A 119 -17.93 3.36 -9.71
C ILE A 119 -16.56 3.86 -10.15
N LEU A 120 -16.10 3.40 -11.32
CA LEU A 120 -14.89 3.90 -11.95
C LEU A 120 -15.26 4.96 -12.99
N LEU A 121 -14.77 6.17 -12.75
CA LEU A 121 -14.99 7.35 -13.59
C LEU A 121 -13.80 7.59 -14.49
N ARG A 122 -14.05 7.84 -15.79
CA ARG A 122 -13.04 8.22 -16.76
C ARG A 122 -13.59 9.34 -17.64
N ARG A 123 -12.89 10.48 -17.70
CA ARG A 123 -13.24 11.63 -18.57
C ARG A 123 -12.12 11.88 -19.55
N ILE A 124 -12.37 11.58 -20.81
CA ILE A 124 -11.46 11.84 -21.94
C ILE A 124 -11.62 13.29 -22.35
N VAL A 125 -10.53 14.02 -22.48
CA VAL A 125 -10.51 15.46 -22.84
C VAL A 125 -9.56 15.70 -24.01
N ALA A 126 -10.04 16.34 -25.06
CA ALA A 126 -9.21 16.85 -26.15
C ALA A 126 -8.63 18.22 -25.73
N VAL A 127 -7.44 18.21 -25.10
CA VAL A 127 -6.84 19.43 -24.50
C VAL A 127 -6.30 20.37 -25.55
N GLN A 128 -5.65 19.82 -26.58
CA GLN A 128 -5.11 20.55 -27.71
C GLN A 128 -5.23 19.69 -28.97
N GLY A 129 -5.82 20.24 -30.01
CA GLY A 129 -6.13 19.49 -31.23
C GLY A 129 -7.21 18.41 -31.00
N PRO A 130 -7.59 17.66 -32.04
CA PRO A 130 -8.59 16.60 -31.91
C PRO A 130 -8.02 15.40 -31.13
N ALA A 131 -8.86 14.78 -30.30
CA ALA A 131 -8.54 13.52 -29.64
C ALA A 131 -9.19 12.36 -30.39
N GLN A 132 -8.41 11.29 -30.63
CA GLN A 132 -8.93 10.01 -31.09
C GLN A 132 -8.38 8.90 -30.22
N VAL A 133 -9.27 8.15 -29.54
CA VAL A 133 -8.90 7.11 -28.59
C VAL A 133 -9.62 5.80 -28.89
N HIS A 134 -8.94 4.68 -28.67
CA HIS A 134 -9.54 3.36 -28.56
C HIS A 134 -9.93 3.07 -27.12
N ILE A 135 -11.09 2.46 -26.95
CA ILE A 135 -11.62 2.00 -25.67
C ILE A 135 -11.81 0.49 -25.76
N VAL A 136 -11.33 -0.23 -24.76
CA VAL A 136 -11.53 -1.66 -24.59
C VAL A 136 -12.05 -1.92 -23.18
N LEU A 137 -13.18 -2.62 -23.05
CA LEU A 137 -13.70 -3.10 -21.79
C LEU A 137 -13.93 -4.62 -21.85
N GLU A 138 -13.14 -5.35 -21.08
CA GLU A 138 -13.13 -6.81 -21.00
C GLU A 138 -12.97 -7.25 -19.53
N PRO A 139 -13.99 -7.10 -18.67
CA PRO A 139 -13.91 -7.54 -17.29
C PRO A 139 -14.02 -9.06 -17.18
N ALA A 140 -13.30 -9.64 -16.22
CA ALA A 140 -13.33 -11.08 -15.97
C ALA A 140 -13.11 -11.36 -14.47
N ALA A 141 -14.17 -11.68 -13.73
CA ALA A 141 -14.12 -11.96 -12.31
C ALA A 141 -13.38 -13.27 -11.96
N GLU A 142 -13.15 -13.49 -10.66
CA GLU A 142 -12.44 -14.65 -10.13
C GLU A 142 -11.08 -14.87 -10.83
N PHE A 143 -10.30 -13.79 -10.96
CA PHE A 143 -8.99 -13.82 -11.64
C PHE A 143 -9.04 -14.33 -13.08
N GLY A 144 -10.08 -13.97 -13.81
CA GLY A 144 -10.26 -14.33 -15.21
C GLY A 144 -11.07 -15.61 -15.47
N ARG A 145 -11.57 -16.30 -14.44
CA ARG A 145 -12.36 -17.54 -14.58
C ARG A 145 -13.79 -17.30 -15.03
N ARG A 146 -14.38 -16.16 -14.63
CA ARG A 146 -15.76 -15.79 -14.92
C ARG A 146 -15.80 -14.61 -15.88
N ARG A 147 -16.27 -14.87 -17.09
CA ARG A 147 -16.39 -13.90 -18.18
C ARG A 147 -17.73 -13.17 -18.13
N LEU A 148 -17.88 -12.14 -18.96
CA LEU A 148 -19.15 -11.46 -19.19
C LEU A 148 -20.23 -12.45 -19.61
N ARG A 149 -21.41 -12.34 -19.00
CA ARG A 149 -22.64 -13.06 -19.34
C ARG A 149 -23.79 -12.08 -19.43
N GLU A 150 -24.85 -12.46 -20.11
CA GLU A 150 -26.11 -11.69 -20.23
C GLU A 150 -25.85 -10.26 -20.74
N LEU A 151 -24.85 -10.12 -21.62
CA LEU A 151 -24.45 -8.82 -22.16
C LEU A 151 -25.56 -8.30 -23.09
N HIS A 152 -26.10 -7.14 -22.77
CA HIS A 152 -27.10 -6.46 -23.59
C HIS A 152 -26.91 -4.93 -23.50
N ARG A 153 -27.49 -4.23 -24.48
CA ARG A 153 -27.50 -2.78 -24.53
C ARG A 153 -28.95 -2.31 -24.41
N ASP A 154 -29.21 -1.37 -23.51
CA ASP A 154 -30.52 -0.75 -23.34
C ASP A 154 -30.81 0.31 -24.40
N ASP A 155 -32.06 0.85 -24.40
CA ASP A 155 -32.53 1.86 -25.36
C ASP A 155 -31.76 3.20 -25.23
N ASP A 156 -31.16 3.48 -24.09
CA ASP A 156 -30.32 4.66 -23.85
C ASP A 156 -28.85 4.43 -24.24
N GLY A 157 -28.52 3.27 -24.80
CA GLY A 157 -27.18 2.92 -25.26
C GLY A 157 -26.22 2.51 -24.15
N ARG A 158 -26.71 2.19 -22.94
CA ARG A 158 -25.91 1.68 -21.83
C ARG A 158 -25.76 0.18 -21.94
N TRP A 159 -24.59 -0.32 -21.60
CA TRP A 159 -24.33 -1.74 -21.55
C TRP A 159 -24.58 -2.28 -20.14
N ALA A 160 -25.26 -3.41 -20.06
CA ALA A 160 -25.46 -4.17 -18.84
C ALA A 160 -25.04 -5.62 -19.05
N ALA A 161 -24.49 -6.23 -17.99
CA ALA A 161 -24.00 -7.61 -18.00
C ALA A 161 -23.88 -8.17 -16.57
N GLN A 162 -23.55 -9.46 -16.49
CA GLN A 162 -23.08 -10.13 -15.28
C GLN A 162 -21.61 -10.53 -15.46
N VAL A 163 -20.78 -10.37 -14.42
CA VAL A 163 -19.40 -10.83 -14.37
C VAL A 163 -19.12 -11.51 -13.02
N GLY A 164 -19.09 -12.85 -13.01
CA GLY A 164 -19.18 -13.63 -11.77
C GLY A 164 -20.51 -13.36 -11.05
N GLU A 165 -20.43 -12.95 -9.79
CA GLU A 165 -21.58 -12.57 -8.97
C GLU A 165 -21.87 -11.05 -9.03
N LEU A 166 -21.10 -10.29 -9.80
CA LEU A 166 -21.24 -8.84 -9.90
C LEU A 166 -22.14 -8.47 -11.07
N SER A 167 -23.11 -7.59 -10.82
CA SER A 167 -23.83 -6.86 -11.87
C SER A 167 -22.93 -5.75 -12.42
N LEU A 168 -22.90 -5.60 -13.74
CA LEU A 168 -22.15 -4.58 -14.44
C LEU A 168 -23.09 -3.61 -15.16
N ARG A 169 -22.80 -2.32 -15.11
CA ARG A 169 -23.34 -1.30 -15.98
C ARG A 169 -22.22 -0.39 -16.50
N TRP A 170 -22.19 -0.16 -17.82
CA TRP A 170 -21.22 0.73 -18.45
C TRP A 170 -21.94 1.81 -19.26
N THR A 171 -21.77 3.05 -18.81
CA THR A 171 -22.35 4.26 -19.41
C THR A 171 -21.27 5.00 -20.20
N GLY A 172 -21.67 5.66 -21.30
CA GLY A 172 -20.76 6.35 -22.21
C GLY A 172 -20.21 5.47 -23.34
N GLY A 173 -20.46 4.16 -23.30
CA GLY A 173 -20.03 3.20 -24.31
C GLY A 173 -21.04 2.92 -25.43
N ALA A 174 -21.97 3.83 -25.73
CA ALA A 174 -23.06 3.60 -26.71
C ALA A 174 -22.57 3.24 -28.12
N ALA A 175 -21.40 3.73 -28.52
CA ALA A 175 -20.78 3.43 -29.82
C ALA A 175 -19.95 2.12 -29.81
N ALA A 176 -19.94 1.37 -28.73
CA ALA A 176 -19.15 0.15 -28.65
C ALA A 176 -19.83 -1.02 -29.38
N ASP A 177 -18.98 -1.83 -30.01
CA ASP A 177 -19.36 -3.10 -30.62
C ASP A 177 -18.85 -4.26 -29.74
N VAL A 178 -19.56 -5.40 -29.83
CA VAL A 178 -19.19 -6.64 -29.15
C VAL A 178 -18.21 -7.41 -30.02
N HIS A 179 -17.03 -7.71 -29.49
CA HIS A 179 -16.00 -8.52 -30.13
C HIS A 179 -15.79 -9.83 -29.38
N GLY A 180 -15.37 -10.88 -30.08
CA GLY A 180 -15.02 -12.16 -29.46
C GLY A 180 -16.22 -13.05 -29.04
N VAL A 181 -17.41 -12.86 -29.61
CA VAL A 181 -18.62 -13.66 -29.26
C VAL A 181 -18.39 -15.16 -29.52
N ASP A 182 -17.65 -15.50 -30.58
CA ASP A 182 -17.24 -16.87 -30.90
C ASP A 182 -15.95 -17.30 -30.21
N GLN A 183 -15.23 -16.33 -29.61
CA GLN A 183 -14.06 -16.56 -28.79
C GLN A 183 -14.46 -16.58 -27.30
N ARG A 184 -13.69 -17.23 -26.47
CA ARG A 184 -14.00 -17.42 -25.04
C ARG A 184 -14.06 -16.13 -24.20
N THR A 185 -13.85 -14.95 -24.79
CA THR A 185 -13.73 -13.64 -24.13
C THR A 185 -14.49 -12.54 -24.85
N PRO A 186 -15.79 -12.32 -24.57
CA PRO A 186 -16.48 -11.16 -25.12
C PRO A 186 -15.89 -9.86 -24.55
N SER A 187 -15.59 -8.91 -25.44
CA SER A 187 -15.12 -7.55 -25.10
C SER A 187 -15.95 -6.50 -25.80
N LEU A 188 -16.10 -5.34 -25.14
CA LEU A 188 -16.69 -4.14 -25.73
C LEU A 188 -15.57 -3.23 -26.23
N ARG A 189 -15.64 -2.83 -27.51
CA ARG A 189 -14.62 -1.97 -28.12
C ARG A 189 -15.28 -0.79 -28.82
N ALA A 190 -14.69 0.40 -28.65
CA ALA A 190 -15.13 1.62 -29.31
C ALA A 190 -13.93 2.47 -29.75
N THR A 191 -14.18 3.31 -30.74
CA THR A 191 -13.29 4.43 -31.08
C THR A 191 -14.08 5.72 -30.88
N VAL A 192 -13.52 6.63 -30.06
CA VAL A 192 -14.13 7.94 -29.80
C VAL A 192 -13.26 9.02 -30.41
N THR A 193 -13.87 9.93 -31.15
CA THR A 193 -13.22 11.12 -31.72
C THR A 193 -13.87 12.37 -31.13
N LEU A 194 -13.04 13.28 -30.60
CA LEU A 194 -13.48 14.51 -29.98
C LEU A 194 -12.81 15.71 -30.64
N PRO A 195 -13.54 16.78 -30.95
CA PRO A 195 -12.92 18.05 -31.34
C PRO A 195 -12.20 18.69 -30.13
N GLU A 196 -11.26 19.58 -30.40
CA GLU A 196 -10.54 20.34 -29.37
C GLU A 196 -11.49 20.99 -28.37
N GLY A 197 -11.18 20.92 -27.07
CA GLY A 197 -11.99 21.44 -25.97
C GLY A 197 -13.16 20.56 -25.55
N ALA A 198 -13.54 19.54 -26.33
CA ALA A 198 -14.60 18.61 -25.96
C ALA A 198 -14.13 17.53 -24.98
N HIS A 199 -15.10 16.95 -24.27
CA HIS A 199 -14.86 15.80 -23.42
C HIS A 199 -15.90 14.69 -23.62
N HIS A 200 -15.57 13.47 -23.15
CA HIS A 200 -16.45 12.31 -23.16
C HIS A 200 -16.30 11.54 -21.87
N ASP A 201 -17.40 11.25 -21.20
CA ASP A 201 -17.44 10.53 -19.94
C ASP A 201 -17.74 9.04 -20.15
N LEU A 202 -16.98 8.22 -19.45
CA LEU A 202 -17.19 6.80 -19.30
C LEU A 202 -17.35 6.49 -17.80
N MET A 203 -18.35 5.70 -17.48
CA MET A 203 -18.62 5.26 -16.12
C MET A 203 -18.86 3.76 -16.08
N LEU A 204 -18.01 3.04 -15.35
CA LEU A 204 -18.17 1.61 -15.10
C LEU A 204 -18.63 1.39 -13.67
N GLU A 205 -19.77 0.74 -13.53
CA GLU A 205 -20.33 0.32 -12.25
C GLU A 205 -20.24 -1.20 -12.11
N LEU A 206 -19.77 -1.67 -10.94
CA LEU A 206 -19.83 -3.08 -10.54
C LEU A 206 -20.46 -3.15 -9.15
N SER A 207 -21.42 -4.07 -8.95
CA SER A 207 -22.12 -4.21 -7.68
C SER A 207 -22.47 -5.66 -7.38
N ASP A 208 -22.35 -6.07 -6.11
CA ASP A 208 -22.84 -7.34 -5.57
C ASP A 208 -24.28 -7.23 -5.02
N THR A 209 -24.89 -6.05 -5.14
CA THR A 209 -26.29 -5.76 -4.81
C THR A 209 -27.03 -5.18 -5.99
N ALA A 210 -28.37 -5.10 -5.89
CA ALA A 210 -29.19 -4.51 -6.94
C ALA A 210 -28.82 -3.03 -7.17
N MET A 211 -28.57 -2.68 -8.43
CA MET A 211 -28.27 -1.31 -8.83
C MET A 211 -29.57 -0.51 -9.06
N ASN A 212 -29.54 0.79 -8.76
CA ASN A 212 -30.62 1.70 -9.14
C ASN A 212 -30.80 1.66 -10.68
N PRO A 213 -32.03 1.55 -11.20
CA PRO A 213 -32.29 1.61 -12.64
C PRO A 213 -31.68 2.84 -13.32
N ASP A 214 -31.78 4.00 -12.68
CA ASP A 214 -31.18 5.23 -13.18
C ASP A 214 -29.69 5.31 -12.82
N PRO A 215 -28.78 5.48 -13.81
CA PRO A 215 -27.38 5.71 -13.53
C PRO A 215 -27.20 7.09 -12.87
N PRO A 216 -26.18 7.24 -12.03
CA PRO A 216 -25.84 8.53 -11.47
C PRO A 216 -25.31 9.48 -12.56
N ASP A 217 -25.47 10.78 -12.34
CA ASP A 217 -24.94 11.83 -13.18
C ASP A 217 -23.40 11.93 -13.03
N ALA A 218 -22.68 11.88 -14.15
CA ALA A 218 -21.21 11.90 -14.14
C ALA A 218 -20.62 13.20 -13.56
N ASP A 219 -21.17 14.36 -13.90
CA ASP A 219 -20.68 15.63 -13.38
C ASP A 219 -20.90 15.76 -11.87
N ARG A 220 -22.04 15.25 -11.38
CA ARG A 220 -22.32 15.21 -9.94
C ARG A 220 -21.33 14.29 -9.21
N LEU A 221 -21.02 13.13 -9.77
CA LEU A 221 -20.04 12.20 -9.19
C LEU A 221 -18.64 12.81 -9.18
N TRP A 222 -18.21 13.45 -10.28
CA TRP A 222 -16.93 14.14 -10.32
C TRP A 222 -16.81 15.23 -9.27
N LYS A 223 -17.84 16.09 -9.16
CA LYS A 223 -17.90 17.15 -8.15
C LYS A 223 -17.87 16.57 -6.74
N GLY A 224 -18.68 15.54 -6.48
CA GLY A 224 -18.73 14.84 -5.20
C GLY A 224 -17.38 14.25 -4.81
N THR A 225 -16.72 13.52 -5.73
CA THR A 225 -15.40 12.90 -5.50
C THR A 225 -14.32 13.95 -5.18
N VAL A 226 -14.27 15.05 -5.94
CA VAL A 226 -13.32 16.16 -5.66
C VAL A 226 -13.56 16.78 -4.28
N THR A 227 -14.83 17.02 -3.95
CA THR A 227 -15.21 17.61 -2.65
C THR A 227 -14.84 16.69 -1.51
N ALA A 228 -15.18 15.40 -1.62
CA ALA A 228 -14.89 14.41 -0.59
C ALA A 228 -13.38 14.22 -0.35
N TRP A 229 -12.55 14.19 -1.41
CA TRP A 229 -11.10 14.17 -1.26
C TRP A 229 -10.56 15.41 -0.56
N ARG A 230 -11.08 16.59 -0.91
CA ARG A 230 -10.67 17.85 -0.26
C ARG A 230 -11.04 17.87 1.23
N GLU A 231 -12.22 17.37 1.58
CA GLU A 231 -12.68 17.27 2.97
C GLU A 231 -11.92 16.21 3.77
N ALA A 232 -11.52 15.10 3.13
CA ALA A 232 -10.74 14.03 3.77
C ALA A 232 -9.27 14.41 4.00
N MET A 233 -8.74 15.43 3.30
CA MET A 233 -7.35 15.83 3.41
C MET A 233 -7.13 16.81 4.57
N PRO A 234 -6.31 16.46 5.58
CA PRO A 234 -5.99 17.38 6.66
C PRO A 234 -5.08 18.52 6.21
N ASN A 235 -5.11 19.60 6.99
CA ASN A 235 -4.11 20.65 6.88
C ASN A 235 -2.89 20.25 7.69
N PHE A 236 -1.89 19.69 7.01
CA PHE A 236 -0.61 19.37 7.65
C PHE A 236 0.13 20.63 8.09
N GLY A 237 0.78 20.55 9.26
CA GLY A 237 1.70 21.55 9.75
C GLY A 237 3.01 21.59 8.96
N ALA A 238 4.13 21.84 9.64
CA ALA A 238 5.43 21.88 9.00
C ALA A 238 5.88 20.49 8.52
N SER A 239 6.32 20.42 7.26
CA SER A 239 6.89 19.22 6.67
C SER A 239 8.02 19.60 5.71
N ILE A 240 9.08 18.78 5.64
CA ILE A 240 10.18 19.02 4.68
C ILE A 240 9.83 18.65 3.24
N ALA A 241 8.68 17.99 3.02
CA ALA A 241 8.20 17.53 1.71
C ALA A 241 6.67 17.58 1.63
N THR A 242 6.07 18.76 1.79
CA THR A 242 4.61 18.96 1.99
C THR A 242 3.76 18.27 0.92
N ARG A 243 4.13 18.37 -0.37
CA ARG A 243 3.39 17.71 -1.45
C ARG A 243 3.36 16.20 -1.28
N ASP A 244 4.50 15.59 -0.98
CA ASP A 244 4.64 14.14 -0.90
C ASP A 244 4.04 13.61 0.42
N THR A 245 4.06 14.43 1.50
CA THR A 245 3.33 14.16 2.75
C THR A 245 1.83 14.05 2.49
N ARG A 246 1.24 15.04 1.80
CA ARG A 246 -0.18 15.03 1.42
C ARG A 246 -0.52 13.86 0.50
N HIS A 247 0.38 13.55 -0.45
CA HIS A 247 0.19 12.41 -1.35
C HIS A 247 0.23 11.08 -0.57
N SER A 248 1.19 10.90 0.33
CA SER A 248 1.25 9.70 1.19
C SER A 248 0.00 9.55 2.06
N TYR A 249 -0.51 10.65 2.62
CA TYR A 249 -1.79 10.61 3.34
C TYR A 249 -2.95 10.19 2.42
N ALA A 250 -3.02 10.71 1.19
CA ALA A 250 -4.06 10.30 0.24
C ALA A 250 -3.97 8.80 -0.09
N VAL A 251 -2.75 8.25 -0.25
CA VAL A 251 -2.54 6.82 -0.45
C VAL A 251 -3.03 6.03 0.76
N LEU A 252 -2.62 6.38 1.97
CA LEU A 252 -3.07 5.71 3.20
C LEU A 252 -4.60 5.78 3.36
N ARG A 253 -5.21 6.94 3.12
CA ARG A 253 -6.67 7.11 3.16
C ARG A 253 -7.37 6.25 2.11
N GLY A 254 -6.81 6.18 0.89
CA GLY A 254 -7.33 5.34 -0.19
C GLY A 254 -7.26 3.85 0.12
N LEU A 255 -6.25 3.39 0.88
CA LEU A 255 -6.08 2.02 1.31
C LEU A 255 -6.91 1.64 2.55
N THR A 256 -7.50 2.62 3.24
CA THR A 256 -8.26 2.43 4.49
C THR A 256 -9.75 2.32 4.21
N SER A 257 -10.35 1.20 4.58
CA SER A 257 -11.79 0.95 4.41
C SER A 257 -12.66 1.79 5.37
N SER A 258 -13.96 1.84 5.13
CA SER A 258 -14.92 2.49 6.04
C SER A 258 -15.01 1.83 7.41
N GLY A 259 -14.53 0.59 7.57
CA GLY A 259 -14.38 -0.10 8.84
C GLY A 259 -13.05 0.18 9.55
N GLY A 260 -12.25 1.13 9.07
CA GLY A 260 -10.96 1.52 9.65
C GLY A 260 -9.79 0.61 9.27
N GLY A 261 -10.03 -0.57 8.71
CA GLY A 261 -8.95 -1.48 8.29
C GLY A 261 -8.24 -1.00 7.03
N MET A 262 -6.92 -0.85 7.10
CA MET A 262 -6.04 -0.45 6.00
C MET A 262 -5.27 -1.67 5.47
N VAL A 263 -5.40 -1.96 4.18
CA VAL A 263 -4.62 -3.04 3.56
C VAL A 263 -3.14 -2.66 3.47
N ALA A 264 -2.25 -3.64 3.68
CA ALA A 264 -0.80 -3.41 3.61
C ALA A 264 -0.34 -2.98 2.21
N ALA A 265 -0.97 -3.51 1.15
CA ALA A 265 -0.80 -3.03 -0.22
C ALA A 265 -2.03 -3.32 -1.08
N ALA A 266 -2.15 -2.59 -2.21
CA ALA A 266 -3.25 -2.78 -3.15
C ALA A 266 -3.15 -4.08 -3.97
N THR A 267 -1.98 -4.71 -4.01
CA THR A 267 -1.68 -5.84 -4.89
C THR A 267 -1.32 -7.11 -4.14
N MET A 268 -1.20 -8.18 -4.91
CA MET A 268 -0.70 -9.49 -4.48
C MET A 268 0.25 -10.05 -5.52
N GLY A 269 1.14 -10.94 -5.10
CA GLY A 269 1.94 -11.75 -6.01
C GLY A 269 3.02 -10.99 -6.78
N LEU A 270 3.32 -9.75 -6.42
CA LEU A 270 4.45 -9.03 -7.01
C LEU A 270 5.75 -9.43 -6.32
N PRO A 271 6.81 -9.79 -7.07
CA PRO A 271 8.01 -10.34 -6.49
C PRO A 271 8.86 -9.28 -5.79
N GLU A 272 9.36 -9.62 -4.60
CA GLU A 272 10.36 -8.83 -3.88
C GLU A 272 11.67 -8.79 -4.69
N ARG A 273 11.99 -9.89 -5.37
CA ARG A 273 13.08 -9.98 -6.33
C ARG A 273 12.67 -10.76 -7.57
N ALA A 274 12.99 -10.22 -8.75
CA ALA A 274 12.51 -10.74 -10.03
C ALA A 274 12.90 -12.20 -10.33
N GLU A 275 14.07 -12.69 -9.87
CA GLU A 275 14.56 -14.03 -10.18
C GLU A 275 14.22 -15.09 -9.11
N LYS A 276 13.65 -14.71 -7.98
CA LYS A 276 13.49 -15.64 -6.84
C LYS A 276 12.05 -16.04 -6.53
N GLY A 277 11.07 -15.39 -7.16
CA GLY A 277 9.64 -15.73 -6.96
C GLY A 277 9.15 -15.55 -5.52
N ARG A 278 9.82 -14.74 -4.69
CA ARG A 278 9.35 -14.37 -3.34
C ARG A 278 8.25 -13.34 -3.51
N ASN A 279 7.02 -13.73 -3.22
CA ASN A 279 5.84 -12.91 -3.40
C ASN A 279 4.70 -13.39 -2.50
N TYR A 280 3.89 -12.44 -2.02
CA TYR A 280 2.87 -12.67 -1.03
C TYR A 280 1.59 -11.87 -1.39
N ASP A 281 0.48 -12.21 -0.73
CA ASP A 281 -0.77 -11.44 -0.83
C ASP A 281 -0.83 -10.43 0.31
N TYR A 282 -0.80 -9.12 -0.02
CA TYR A 282 -0.80 -8.01 0.93
C TYR A 282 -2.12 -7.25 1.00
N ARG A 283 -3.19 -7.78 0.42
CA ARG A 283 -4.53 -7.18 0.43
C ARG A 283 -5.28 -7.38 1.75
N TYR A 284 -4.56 -7.55 2.84
CA TYR A 284 -5.05 -7.73 4.20
C TYR A 284 -4.48 -6.65 5.12
N VAL A 285 -5.06 -6.53 6.32
CA VAL A 285 -4.71 -5.52 7.32
C VAL A 285 -3.74 -6.13 8.32
N TRP A 286 -2.46 -5.73 8.28
CA TRP A 286 -1.49 -6.06 9.32
C TRP A 286 -1.63 -5.10 10.49
N ILE A 287 -1.66 -5.63 11.72
CA ILE A 287 -1.73 -4.83 12.95
C ILE A 287 -0.55 -3.84 13.02
N ARG A 288 0.66 -4.28 12.73
CA ARG A 288 1.86 -3.45 12.67
C ARG A 288 1.71 -2.28 11.71
N ASP A 289 1.28 -2.55 10.47
CA ASP A 289 1.13 -1.53 9.41
C ASP A 289 0.05 -0.51 9.78
N GLN A 290 -1.05 -0.99 10.35
CA GLN A 290 -2.12 -0.14 10.87
C GLN A 290 -1.61 0.78 11.98
N CYS A 291 -0.78 0.24 12.91
CA CYS A 291 -0.16 1.03 13.97
C CYS A 291 0.83 2.06 13.42
N TYR A 292 1.62 1.71 12.42
CA TYR A 292 2.55 2.66 11.79
C TYR A 292 1.81 3.83 11.14
N ALA A 293 0.70 3.55 10.43
CA ALA A 293 -0.10 4.60 9.81
C ALA A 293 -0.70 5.54 10.85
N GLY A 294 -1.28 5.02 11.93
CA GLY A 294 -1.82 5.84 13.02
C GLY A 294 -0.75 6.68 13.72
N GLN A 295 0.41 6.08 14.05
CA GLN A 295 1.54 6.80 14.67
C GLN A 295 2.10 7.88 13.72
N ALA A 296 2.20 7.59 12.43
CA ALA A 296 2.72 8.52 11.43
C ALA A 296 1.86 9.78 11.31
N VAL A 297 0.54 9.63 11.24
CA VAL A 297 -0.36 10.79 11.14
C VAL A 297 -0.44 11.56 12.47
N ALA A 298 -0.34 10.85 13.61
CA ALA A 298 -0.32 11.46 14.94
C ALA A 298 0.94 12.33 15.18
N ALA A 299 2.00 12.16 14.39
CA ALA A 299 3.17 13.03 14.46
C ALA A 299 2.84 14.49 14.06
N ASP A 300 1.86 14.70 13.19
CA ASP A 300 1.36 16.03 12.83
C ASP A 300 0.15 16.45 13.66
N GLY A 301 -0.77 15.50 13.95
CA GLY A 301 -1.98 15.78 14.73
C GLY A 301 -3.01 14.64 14.71
N PRO A 302 -4.13 14.83 15.41
CA PRO A 302 -5.18 13.81 15.54
C PRO A 302 -6.06 13.76 14.27
N HIS A 303 -5.50 13.30 13.18
CA HIS A 303 -6.23 13.16 11.92
C HIS A 303 -7.08 11.88 11.87
N PRO A 304 -8.15 11.82 11.04
CA PRO A 304 -9.10 10.69 11.01
C PRO A 304 -8.47 9.30 10.87
N LEU A 305 -7.36 9.15 10.17
CA LEU A 305 -6.65 7.87 10.07
C LEU A 305 -6.08 7.38 11.42
N LEU A 306 -5.86 8.26 12.40
CA LEU A 306 -5.50 7.85 13.76
C LEU A 306 -6.67 7.13 14.42
N ASP A 307 -7.87 7.70 14.35
CA ASP A 307 -9.09 7.11 14.94
C ASP A 307 -9.46 5.80 14.25
N ASP A 308 -9.34 5.74 12.91
CA ASP A 308 -9.54 4.52 12.12
C ASP A 308 -8.58 3.41 12.61
N ALA A 309 -7.30 3.73 12.80
CA ALA A 309 -6.30 2.78 13.28
C ALA A 309 -6.56 2.32 14.72
N VAL A 310 -6.87 3.24 15.62
CA VAL A 310 -7.18 2.95 17.04
C VAL A 310 -8.41 2.05 17.13
N THR A 311 -9.45 2.35 16.37
CA THR A 311 -10.70 1.56 16.36
C THR A 311 -10.43 0.14 15.88
N PHE A 312 -9.81 -0.02 14.71
CA PHE A 312 -9.57 -1.35 14.15
C PHE A 312 -8.67 -2.20 15.04
N VAL A 313 -7.57 -1.63 15.57
CA VAL A 313 -6.62 -2.36 16.41
C VAL A 313 -7.25 -2.74 17.76
N SER A 314 -7.99 -1.82 18.40
CA SER A 314 -8.65 -2.10 19.68
C SER A 314 -9.67 -3.22 19.58
N GLU A 315 -10.49 -3.24 18.54
CA GLU A 315 -11.45 -4.33 18.30
C GLU A 315 -10.77 -5.69 18.15
N ARG A 316 -9.60 -5.76 17.49
CA ARG A 316 -8.85 -7.03 17.31
C ARG A 316 -8.22 -7.48 18.62
N ILE A 317 -7.68 -6.57 19.42
CA ILE A 317 -7.11 -6.87 20.74
C ILE A 317 -8.21 -7.34 21.70
N LEU A 318 -9.36 -6.67 21.73
CA LEU A 318 -10.49 -7.07 22.59
C LEU A 318 -11.07 -8.43 22.17
N SER A 319 -11.08 -8.73 20.86
CA SER A 319 -11.58 -10.02 20.36
C SER A 319 -10.62 -11.18 20.62
N ASP A 320 -9.33 -11.00 20.35
CA ASP A 320 -8.36 -12.09 20.30
C ASP A 320 -7.42 -12.11 21.52
N GLY A 321 -7.26 -11.00 22.23
CA GLY A 321 -6.40 -10.88 23.41
C GLY A 321 -4.97 -11.37 23.16
N PRO A 322 -4.44 -12.29 24.00
CA PRO A 322 -3.09 -12.81 23.85
C PRO A 322 -2.90 -13.68 22.58
N ASN A 323 -3.97 -14.00 21.87
CA ASN A 323 -3.94 -14.76 20.61
C ASN A 323 -4.07 -13.87 19.38
N LEU A 324 -3.83 -12.55 19.54
CA LEU A 324 -3.81 -11.57 18.45
C LEU A 324 -3.04 -12.11 17.25
N LYS A 325 -3.64 -12.01 16.05
CA LYS A 325 -2.98 -12.43 14.82
C LYS A 325 -2.24 -11.25 14.18
N PRO A 326 -1.16 -11.51 13.45
CA PRO A 326 -0.43 -10.45 12.76
C PRO A 326 -1.28 -9.69 11.77
N ALA A 327 -2.23 -10.39 11.07
CA ALA A 327 -3.08 -9.76 10.08
C ALA A 327 -4.52 -10.32 10.08
N TYR A 328 -5.42 -9.50 9.49
CA TYR A 328 -6.86 -9.76 9.38
C TYR A 328 -7.37 -9.33 7.99
N THR A 329 -8.55 -9.82 7.59
CA THR A 329 -9.27 -9.23 6.46
C THR A 329 -9.72 -7.80 6.79
N ILE A 330 -10.12 -7.01 5.81
CA ILE A 330 -10.62 -5.64 6.05
C ILE A 330 -11.86 -5.59 6.95
N ALA A 331 -12.60 -6.69 7.03
CA ALA A 331 -13.75 -6.86 7.93
C ALA A 331 -13.36 -7.46 9.29
N GLY A 332 -12.06 -7.60 9.59
CA GLY A 332 -11.57 -8.14 10.87
C GLY A 332 -11.63 -9.66 11.02
N GLY A 333 -11.93 -10.39 9.95
CA GLY A 333 -11.91 -11.85 9.93
C GLY A 333 -10.50 -12.43 9.76
N ARG A 334 -10.39 -13.77 9.80
CA ARG A 334 -9.14 -14.48 9.58
C ARG A 334 -8.70 -14.37 8.11
N VAL A 335 -7.41 -14.18 7.87
CA VAL A 335 -6.83 -14.19 6.52
C VAL A 335 -7.01 -15.59 5.91
N PRO A 336 -7.47 -15.71 4.65
CA PRO A 336 -7.57 -17.00 3.96
C PRO A 336 -6.22 -17.70 3.84
N ARG A 337 -6.23 -19.03 3.87
CA ARG A 337 -5.00 -19.81 3.67
C ARG A 337 -4.39 -19.54 2.30
N GLN A 338 -3.08 -19.44 2.27
CA GLN A 338 -2.33 -19.26 1.03
C GLN A 338 -2.57 -20.42 0.06
N ARG A 339 -2.81 -20.07 -1.20
CA ARG A 339 -2.93 -21.02 -2.32
C ARG A 339 -2.39 -20.39 -3.60
N SER A 340 -1.88 -21.22 -4.50
CA SER A 340 -1.48 -20.78 -5.83
C SER A 340 -2.70 -20.55 -6.72
N LEU A 341 -2.60 -19.56 -7.60
CA LEU A 341 -3.48 -19.36 -8.74
C LEU A 341 -2.79 -19.92 -9.99
N ASP A 342 -3.60 -20.46 -10.91
CA ASP A 342 -3.12 -20.88 -12.23
C ASP A 342 -3.00 -19.66 -13.16
N LEU A 343 -2.05 -18.79 -12.82
CA LEU A 343 -1.69 -17.57 -13.54
C LEU A 343 -0.17 -17.43 -13.64
N PRO A 344 0.36 -16.84 -14.73
CA PRO A 344 1.79 -16.65 -14.92
C PRO A 344 2.47 -15.82 -13.80
N GLY A 345 1.72 -14.93 -13.15
CA GLY A 345 2.26 -13.93 -12.24
C GLY A 345 2.86 -12.71 -12.98
N TYR A 346 3.24 -11.68 -12.23
CA TYR A 346 4.12 -10.62 -12.72
C TYR A 346 5.50 -11.22 -13.06
N PRO A 347 6.26 -10.69 -14.05
CA PRO A 347 7.58 -11.24 -14.38
C PRO A 347 8.49 -11.45 -13.15
N GLY A 348 8.87 -12.71 -12.92
CA GLY A 348 9.63 -13.15 -11.73
C GLY A 348 8.78 -13.51 -10.51
N GLY A 349 7.44 -13.30 -10.55
CA GLY A 349 6.50 -13.67 -9.49
C GLY A 349 5.64 -14.89 -9.83
N ASN A 350 4.76 -15.23 -8.90
CA ASN A 350 3.75 -16.29 -9.07
C ASN A 350 2.38 -15.76 -8.61
N GLY A 351 1.31 -16.26 -9.20
CA GLY A 351 -0.04 -15.98 -8.73
C GLY A 351 -0.29 -16.66 -7.38
N ILE A 352 -0.29 -15.90 -6.29
CA ILE A 352 -0.51 -16.40 -4.92
C ILE A 352 -1.60 -15.56 -4.26
N ILE A 353 -2.62 -16.21 -3.67
CA ILE A 353 -3.71 -15.59 -2.91
C ILE A 353 -3.75 -16.16 -1.50
N GLY A 354 -4.13 -15.33 -0.53
CA GLY A 354 -4.12 -15.67 0.89
C GLY A 354 -2.71 -15.59 1.49
N ASN A 355 -2.61 -15.82 2.81
CA ASN A 355 -1.34 -15.71 3.53
C ASN A 355 -1.26 -16.74 4.67
N HIS A 356 -0.04 -17.14 5.04
CA HIS A 356 0.24 -18.05 6.16
C HIS A 356 0.21 -17.39 7.54
N VAL A 357 0.03 -16.09 7.60
CA VAL A 357 0.16 -15.23 8.77
C VAL A 357 -0.63 -15.69 10.01
N ASN A 358 -1.77 -16.39 9.83
CA ASN A 358 -2.57 -16.89 10.96
C ASN A 358 -1.83 -17.90 11.86
N ALA A 359 -0.77 -18.55 11.36
CA ALA A 359 0.03 -19.51 12.12
C ALA A 359 1.08 -18.82 13.01
N GLN A 360 1.36 -17.56 12.76
CA GLN A 360 2.41 -16.81 13.45
C GLN A 360 1.94 -16.16 14.75
N PHE A 361 2.90 -15.93 15.64
CA PHE A 361 2.81 -14.99 16.76
C PHE A 361 3.84 -13.88 16.55
N GLN A 362 3.39 -12.63 16.65
CA GLN A 362 4.25 -11.43 16.55
C GLN A 362 4.09 -10.59 17.82
N LEU A 363 5.06 -10.69 18.71
CA LEU A 363 5.07 -9.96 19.98
C LEU A 363 5.11 -8.45 19.78
N ASP A 364 5.86 -7.99 18.79
CA ASP A 364 6.01 -6.56 18.45
C ASP A 364 4.67 -5.90 18.08
N ALA A 365 3.71 -6.62 17.52
CA ALA A 365 2.38 -6.10 17.22
C ALA A 365 1.65 -5.56 18.47
N LEU A 366 1.85 -6.17 19.63
CA LEU A 366 1.31 -5.68 20.91
C LEU A 366 2.01 -4.40 21.37
N GLY A 367 3.33 -4.32 21.20
CA GLY A 367 4.11 -3.12 21.52
C GLY A 367 3.74 -1.93 20.63
N GLU A 368 3.59 -2.18 19.31
CA GLU A 368 3.16 -1.16 18.35
C GLU A 368 1.72 -0.68 18.62
N ALA A 369 0.82 -1.58 19.06
CA ALA A 369 -0.53 -1.18 19.48
C ALA A 369 -0.50 -0.23 20.69
N LEU A 370 0.33 -0.49 21.69
CA LEU A 370 0.51 0.43 22.82
C LEU A 370 1.09 1.78 22.40
N LEU A 371 2.01 1.80 21.43
CA LEU A 371 2.55 3.03 20.84
C LEU A 371 1.46 3.84 20.11
N LEU A 372 0.59 3.16 19.36
CA LEU A 372 -0.57 3.75 18.70
C LEU A 372 -1.53 4.36 19.73
N PHE A 373 -1.90 3.61 20.76
CA PHE A 373 -2.78 4.10 21.83
C PHE A 373 -2.15 5.26 22.60
N ALA A 374 -0.85 5.21 22.87
CA ALA A 374 -0.15 6.33 23.51
C ALA A 374 -0.14 7.58 22.60
N ALA A 375 -0.02 7.41 21.29
CA ALA A 375 -0.13 8.52 20.34
C ALA A 375 -1.52 9.14 20.37
N ALA A 376 -2.58 8.33 20.39
CA ALA A 376 -3.97 8.78 20.48
C ALA A 376 -4.26 9.44 21.85
N ALA A 377 -3.76 8.86 22.94
CA ALA A 377 -3.93 9.43 24.30
C ALA A 377 -3.35 10.85 24.41
N ARG A 378 -2.20 11.13 23.79
CA ARG A 378 -1.62 12.48 23.79
C ARG A 378 -2.51 13.53 23.12
N HIS A 379 -3.46 13.12 22.32
CA HIS A 379 -4.43 13.96 21.63
C HIS A 379 -5.86 13.84 22.21
N ASP A 380 -6.04 13.17 23.35
CA ASP A 380 -7.35 12.91 23.98
C ASP A 380 -8.32 12.10 23.08
N HIS A 381 -7.79 11.22 22.21
CA HIS A 381 -8.56 10.40 21.26
C HIS A 381 -8.79 8.96 21.73
N LEU A 382 -8.71 8.66 23.04
CA LEU A 382 -9.05 7.35 23.60
C LEU A 382 -10.38 7.38 24.34
N GLY A 383 -11.30 6.47 23.97
CA GLY A 383 -12.53 6.17 24.70
C GLY A 383 -12.37 4.98 25.65
N THR A 384 -13.43 4.65 26.39
CA THR A 384 -13.45 3.58 27.42
C THR A 384 -13.00 2.22 26.86
N ASP A 385 -13.48 1.82 25.68
CA ASP A 385 -13.15 0.53 25.07
C ASP A 385 -11.67 0.48 24.66
N HIS A 386 -11.11 1.62 24.25
CA HIS A 386 -9.69 1.74 23.93
C HIS A 386 -8.80 1.50 25.17
N TYR A 387 -9.20 2.00 26.35
CA TYR A 387 -8.49 1.72 27.61
C TYR A 387 -8.59 0.24 28.01
N GLN A 388 -9.71 -0.43 27.73
CA GLN A 388 -9.82 -1.88 27.89
C GLN A 388 -8.85 -2.62 26.96
N ALA A 389 -8.72 -2.17 25.72
CA ALA A 389 -7.76 -2.74 24.76
C ALA A 389 -6.30 -2.51 25.22
N VAL A 390 -5.96 -1.35 25.80
CA VAL A 390 -4.66 -1.09 26.43
C VAL A 390 -4.39 -2.12 27.53
N THR A 391 -5.33 -2.32 28.47
CA THR A 391 -5.18 -3.29 29.56
C THR A 391 -4.99 -4.71 29.03
N ALA A 392 -5.78 -5.10 28.01
CA ALA A 392 -5.66 -6.40 27.37
C ALA A 392 -4.31 -6.60 26.67
N ALA A 393 -3.78 -5.56 25.99
CA ALA A 393 -2.48 -5.60 25.32
C ALA A 393 -1.34 -5.72 26.34
N VAL A 394 -1.39 -4.97 27.44
CA VAL A 394 -0.39 -5.06 28.53
C VAL A 394 -0.41 -6.46 29.14
N GLY A 395 -1.60 -7.00 29.51
CA GLY A 395 -1.72 -8.36 30.03
C GLY A 395 -1.20 -9.44 29.06
N ALA A 396 -1.41 -9.24 27.75
CA ALA A 396 -0.86 -10.13 26.73
C ALA A 396 0.67 -10.06 26.67
N ILE A 397 1.26 -8.87 26.78
CA ILE A 397 2.73 -8.70 26.86
C ILE A 397 3.25 -9.38 28.14
N GLU A 398 2.67 -9.13 29.31
CA GLU A 398 3.07 -9.76 30.57
C GLU A 398 3.12 -11.29 30.47
N ALA A 399 2.09 -11.88 29.86
CA ALA A 399 1.97 -13.32 29.73
C ALA A 399 3.00 -13.91 28.74
N ARG A 400 3.36 -13.18 27.67
CA ARG A 400 3.99 -13.80 26.48
C ARG A 400 5.33 -13.20 26.05
N TRP A 401 5.83 -12.14 26.67
CA TRP A 401 7.04 -11.44 26.18
C TRP A 401 8.32 -12.32 26.18
N ARG A 402 8.32 -13.45 26.91
CA ARG A 402 9.39 -14.44 26.94
C ARG A 402 9.29 -15.50 25.84
N GLU A 403 8.14 -15.59 25.18
CA GLU A 403 7.92 -16.58 24.14
C GLU A 403 8.66 -16.20 22.84
N PRO A 404 9.14 -17.19 22.07
CA PRO A 404 9.60 -16.95 20.72
C PRO A 404 8.43 -16.58 19.79
N GLY A 405 8.71 -15.83 18.74
CA GLY A 405 7.74 -15.44 17.73
C GLY A 405 8.39 -15.11 16.41
N ALA A 406 7.60 -14.87 15.37
CA ALA A 406 8.06 -14.64 14.01
C ALA A 406 8.76 -13.28 13.81
N GLY A 407 8.54 -12.33 14.73
CA GLY A 407 9.13 -10.98 14.66
C GLY A 407 8.59 -10.13 13.52
N VAL A 408 9.11 -8.92 13.41
CA VAL A 408 8.66 -7.91 12.44
C VAL A 408 8.81 -8.34 10.97
N TRP A 409 9.79 -9.19 10.68
CA TRP A 409 10.08 -9.67 9.32
C TRP A 409 9.45 -11.03 8.98
N GLU A 410 8.61 -11.57 9.86
CA GLU A 410 7.86 -12.82 9.63
C GLU A 410 8.78 -14.03 9.32
N LEU A 411 9.80 -14.19 10.16
CA LEU A 411 10.79 -15.24 10.06
C LEU A 411 10.49 -16.41 11.00
N ASP A 412 11.47 -17.33 11.16
CA ASP A 412 11.39 -18.39 12.14
C ASP A 412 11.23 -17.83 13.57
N ASP A 413 10.58 -18.60 14.44
CA ASP A 413 10.29 -18.18 15.80
C ASP A 413 11.56 -18.04 16.64
N HIS A 414 11.84 -16.81 17.07
CA HIS A 414 12.94 -16.46 17.96
C HIS A 414 12.53 -15.44 19.01
N ARG A 415 13.36 -15.29 20.05
CA ARG A 415 13.23 -14.18 21.02
C ARG A 415 13.91 -12.93 20.44
N TRP A 416 13.29 -12.34 19.41
CA TRP A 416 13.83 -11.18 18.70
C TRP A 416 14.06 -9.98 19.64
N ALA A 417 15.25 -9.37 19.57
CA ALA A 417 15.58 -8.18 20.36
C ALA A 417 14.63 -7.02 20.03
N HIS A 418 14.36 -6.80 18.73
CA HIS A 418 13.39 -5.80 18.27
C HIS A 418 12.03 -5.98 18.96
N SER A 419 11.43 -7.16 18.91
CA SER A 419 10.07 -7.38 19.42
C SER A 419 9.97 -7.12 20.93
N ARG A 420 10.97 -7.55 21.71
CA ARG A 420 11.04 -7.25 23.15
C ARG A 420 11.19 -5.75 23.41
N LEU A 421 12.07 -5.08 22.71
CA LEU A 421 12.34 -3.65 22.90
C LEU A 421 11.16 -2.78 22.45
N ILE A 422 10.41 -3.16 21.42
CA ILE A 422 9.19 -2.44 21.02
C ILE A 422 8.09 -2.61 22.06
N CYS A 423 7.96 -3.76 22.71
CA CYS A 423 7.05 -3.88 23.87
C CYS A 423 7.44 -2.94 25.00
N ALA A 424 8.74 -2.83 25.31
CA ALA A 424 9.21 -1.88 26.30
C ALA A 424 8.93 -0.42 25.89
N ALA A 425 9.09 -0.07 24.61
CA ALA A 425 8.72 1.25 24.09
C ALA A 425 7.23 1.54 24.29
N GLY A 426 6.37 0.60 23.90
CA GLY A 426 4.91 0.72 24.04
C GLY A 426 4.46 0.89 25.48
N LEU A 427 5.00 0.07 26.39
CA LEU A 427 4.72 0.17 27.84
C LEU A 427 5.12 1.53 28.42
N ARG A 428 6.31 2.03 28.07
CA ARG A 428 6.77 3.36 28.50
C ARG A 428 5.92 4.48 27.92
N ALA A 429 5.58 4.39 26.65
CA ALA A 429 4.80 5.41 25.98
C ALA A 429 3.39 5.54 26.58
N ILE A 430 2.70 4.41 26.82
CA ILE A 430 1.34 4.42 27.39
C ILE A 430 1.34 4.82 28.88
N ALA A 431 2.37 4.43 29.64
CA ALA A 431 2.56 4.88 31.02
C ALA A 431 2.76 6.40 31.08
N ALA A 432 3.59 6.97 30.20
CA ALA A 432 3.83 8.40 30.13
C ALA A 432 2.62 9.21 29.64
N ALA A 433 1.74 8.61 28.84
CA ALA A 433 0.50 9.24 28.37
C ALA A 433 -0.59 9.32 29.47
N GLY A 434 -0.35 8.78 30.66
CA GLY A 434 -1.26 8.89 31.81
C GLY A 434 -2.52 8.06 31.69
N ALA A 435 -2.50 7.01 30.90
CA ALA A 435 -3.66 6.13 30.67
C ALA A 435 -4.20 5.47 31.97
N SER A 436 -3.36 5.30 33.00
CA SER A 436 -3.75 4.97 34.36
C SER A 436 -2.62 5.35 35.32
N ALA A 437 -2.87 6.26 36.25
CA ALA A 437 -1.85 6.70 37.22
C ALA A 437 -1.45 5.57 38.20
N ALA A 438 -2.35 4.63 38.50
CA ALA A 438 -2.09 3.50 39.41
C ALA A 438 -1.20 2.43 38.74
N ASP A 439 -1.41 2.16 37.44
CA ASP A 439 -0.77 1.07 36.72
C ASP A 439 0.53 1.52 36.02
N SER A 440 0.74 2.83 35.85
CA SER A 440 1.86 3.39 35.08
C SER A 440 3.24 3.04 35.67
N VAL A 441 3.34 2.87 37.00
CA VAL A 441 4.59 2.47 37.68
C VAL A 441 4.91 1.00 37.38
N ASP A 442 3.91 0.13 37.42
CA ASP A 442 4.06 -1.30 37.14
C ASP A 442 4.43 -1.53 35.66
N TRP A 443 3.84 -0.78 34.73
CA TRP A 443 4.14 -0.88 33.30
C TRP A 443 5.56 -0.41 32.99
N SER A 444 6.02 0.65 33.63
CA SER A 444 7.42 1.13 33.50
C SER A 444 8.40 0.10 34.08
N GLY A 445 8.07 -0.54 35.21
CA GLY A 445 8.88 -1.60 35.82
C GLY A 445 8.96 -2.85 34.91
N LEU A 446 7.86 -3.22 34.26
CA LEU A 446 7.85 -4.31 33.28
C LEU A 446 8.73 -3.95 32.07
N ALA A 447 8.64 -2.72 31.55
CA ALA A 447 9.49 -2.25 30.45
C ALA A 447 10.99 -2.33 30.81
N ASP A 448 11.37 -1.91 32.02
CA ASP A 448 12.74 -2.00 32.51
C ASP A 448 13.22 -3.46 32.60
N THR A 449 12.35 -4.35 33.05
CA THR A 449 12.62 -5.80 33.11
C THR A 449 12.88 -6.36 31.72
N ILE A 450 12.04 -6.03 30.74
CA ILE A 450 12.17 -6.49 29.34
C ILE A 450 13.46 -5.95 28.71
N VAL A 451 13.81 -4.68 28.96
CA VAL A 451 15.06 -4.08 28.44
C VAL A 451 16.28 -4.76 29.08
N ALA A 452 16.25 -5.01 30.40
CA ALA A 452 17.34 -5.71 31.10
C ALA A 452 17.53 -7.14 30.58
N ASP A 453 16.45 -7.87 30.37
CA ASP A 453 16.48 -9.22 29.80
C ASP A 453 17.05 -9.21 28.35
N ALA A 454 16.56 -8.30 27.50
CA ALA A 454 17.10 -8.15 26.14
C ALA A 454 18.61 -7.76 26.16
N ALA A 455 19.03 -6.93 27.11
CA ALA A 455 20.43 -6.56 27.26
C ALA A 455 21.32 -7.73 27.73
N SER A 456 20.76 -8.67 28.46
CA SER A 456 21.52 -9.82 28.96
C SER A 456 21.94 -10.82 27.87
N ASP A 457 21.17 -10.92 26.78
CA ASP A 457 21.37 -11.94 25.74
C ASP A 457 21.44 -11.40 24.30
N CYS A 458 21.18 -10.09 24.08
CA CYS A 458 21.16 -9.47 22.76
C CYS A 458 22.05 -8.21 22.63
N VAL A 459 23.07 -8.06 23.47
CA VAL A 459 24.13 -7.05 23.27
C VAL A 459 25.36 -7.73 22.69
N HIS A 460 25.77 -7.28 21.49
CA HIS A 460 26.96 -7.74 20.81
C HIS A 460 28.22 -7.25 21.53
N PRO A 461 29.38 -7.97 21.49
CA PRO A 461 30.62 -7.50 22.13
C PRO A 461 31.12 -6.11 21.70
N THR A 462 30.70 -5.63 20.53
CA THR A 462 30.99 -4.24 20.09
C THR A 462 30.09 -3.18 20.73
N GLY A 463 29.17 -3.57 21.62
CA GLY A 463 28.25 -2.66 22.31
C GLY A 463 26.94 -2.36 21.60
N ARG A 464 26.73 -2.84 20.36
CA ARG A 464 25.47 -2.68 19.64
C ARG A 464 24.43 -3.72 20.04
N TRP A 465 23.17 -3.51 19.71
CA TRP A 465 22.17 -4.55 19.73
C TRP A 465 22.46 -5.60 18.65
N GLN A 466 22.12 -6.86 18.92
CA GLN A 466 22.12 -7.96 17.96
C GLN A 466 20.70 -8.52 17.76
N ARG A 467 20.50 -9.24 16.69
CA ARG A 467 19.20 -9.66 16.18
C ARG A 467 18.40 -10.50 17.16
N ALA A 468 19.03 -11.52 17.74
CA ALA A 468 18.42 -12.44 18.71
C ALA A 468 19.50 -13.09 19.58
N PRO A 469 19.15 -13.80 20.68
CA PRO A 469 20.09 -14.63 21.41
C PRO A 469 20.76 -15.64 20.47
N GLY A 470 22.10 -15.62 20.44
CA GLY A 470 22.87 -16.50 19.55
C GLY A 470 22.91 -16.09 18.07
N ASP A 471 22.21 -15.03 17.67
CA ASP A 471 22.27 -14.44 16.33
C ASP A 471 22.87 -13.03 16.40
N ALA A 472 24.18 -12.97 16.15
CA ALA A 472 24.98 -11.75 16.27
C ALA A 472 24.82 -10.77 15.10
N ARG A 473 24.03 -11.09 14.07
CA ARG A 473 23.87 -10.28 12.86
C ARG A 473 23.23 -8.94 13.14
N VAL A 474 23.51 -7.96 12.27
CA VAL A 474 22.85 -6.66 12.25
C VAL A 474 21.46 -6.80 11.64
N ASP A 475 20.52 -6.04 12.16
CA ASP A 475 19.14 -5.99 11.67
C ASP A 475 18.64 -4.54 11.73
N ALA A 476 18.12 -4.03 10.61
CA ALA A 476 17.64 -2.66 10.50
C ALA A 476 16.40 -2.38 11.39
N ALA A 477 15.63 -3.40 11.77
CA ALA A 477 14.55 -3.25 12.74
C ALA A 477 15.03 -2.70 14.09
N LEU A 478 16.30 -2.93 14.45
CA LEU A 478 16.89 -2.44 15.69
C LEU A 478 17.12 -0.92 15.75
N LEU A 479 16.82 -0.20 14.67
CA LEU A 479 16.70 1.27 14.68
C LEU A 479 15.43 1.73 15.41
N LEU A 480 14.30 0.98 15.25
CA LEU A 480 12.99 1.36 15.79
C LEU A 480 12.95 1.53 17.31
N PRO A 481 13.54 0.65 18.14
CA PRO A 481 13.44 0.77 19.59
C PRO A 481 13.84 2.14 20.15
N ALA A 482 14.92 2.73 19.66
CA ALA A 482 15.33 4.07 20.06
C ALA A 482 14.40 5.15 19.47
N ILE A 483 13.99 5.02 18.21
CA ILE A 483 13.05 5.92 17.55
C ILE A 483 11.71 5.98 18.31
N ARG A 484 11.27 4.86 18.87
CA ARG A 484 10.00 4.71 19.62
C ARG A 484 10.13 4.91 21.12
N GLY A 485 11.33 5.19 21.64
CA GLY A 485 11.54 5.53 23.06
C GLY A 485 11.73 4.34 24.01
N ALA A 486 12.08 3.16 23.51
CA ALA A 486 12.51 2.05 24.37
C ALA A 486 13.77 2.41 25.17
N LEU A 487 14.64 3.20 24.56
CA LEU A 487 15.90 3.70 25.10
C LEU A 487 16.15 5.10 24.55
N PRO A 488 16.96 5.93 25.23
CA PRO A 488 17.41 7.20 24.66
C PRO A 488 18.14 6.99 23.33
N ALA A 489 17.95 7.89 22.37
CA ALA A 489 18.68 7.85 21.09
C ALA A 489 20.20 7.95 21.31
N THR A 490 20.62 8.59 22.40
CA THR A 490 22.03 8.75 22.84
C THR A 490 22.56 7.58 23.66
N ASP A 491 21.75 6.54 23.94
CA ASP A 491 22.25 5.32 24.59
C ASP A 491 23.36 4.71 23.74
N PRO A 492 24.52 4.34 24.34
CA PRO A 492 25.66 3.82 23.59
C PRO A 492 25.32 2.63 22.68
N ARG A 493 24.37 1.77 23.09
CA ARG A 493 23.88 0.65 22.29
C ARG A 493 23.11 1.12 21.07
N SER A 494 22.27 2.15 21.21
CA SER A 494 21.52 2.75 20.10
C SER A 494 22.48 3.41 19.10
N VAL A 495 23.47 4.17 19.58
CA VAL A 495 24.48 4.80 18.71
C VAL A 495 25.29 3.76 17.95
N ALA A 496 25.79 2.73 18.63
CA ALA A 496 26.56 1.65 18.00
C ALA A 496 25.70 0.86 16.98
N THR A 497 24.41 0.71 17.23
CA THR A 497 23.48 0.03 16.30
C THR A 497 23.28 0.85 15.03
N VAL A 498 23.04 2.16 15.12
CA VAL A 498 22.93 3.04 13.93
C VAL A 498 24.20 2.98 13.08
N GLN A 499 25.37 3.03 13.73
CA GLN A 499 26.66 2.93 13.04
C GLN A 499 26.81 1.56 12.31
N ALA A 500 26.44 0.46 12.96
CA ALA A 500 26.53 -0.87 12.39
C ALA A 500 25.53 -1.06 11.22
N VAL A 501 24.28 -0.60 11.35
CA VAL A 501 23.30 -0.66 10.25
C VAL A 501 23.80 0.15 9.06
N ARG A 502 24.32 1.34 9.27
CA ARG A 502 24.89 2.17 8.20
C ARG A 502 26.05 1.48 7.49
N ALA A 503 26.95 0.86 8.24
CA ALA A 503 28.17 0.23 7.70
C ALA A 503 27.90 -1.12 7.01
N GLU A 504 26.99 -1.93 7.56
CA GLU A 504 26.80 -3.31 7.13
C GLU A 504 25.58 -3.51 6.21
N LEU A 505 24.55 -2.65 6.33
CA LEU A 505 23.28 -2.77 5.59
C LEU A 505 23.00 -1.56 4.69
N GLY A 506 23.83 -0.51 4.71
CA GLY A 506 23.71 0.66 3.85
C GLY A 506 24.44 0.47 2.52
N GLU A 507 23.77 0.72 1.38
CA GLU A 507 24.37 0.72 0.04
C GLU A 507 23.72 1.81 -0.82
N ASP A 508 24.50 2.67 -1.47
CA ASP A 508 24.02 3.76 -2.33
C ASP A 508 22.93 4.66 -1.72
N GLY A 509 22.92 4.81 -0.38
CA GLY A 509 21.93 5.59 0.36
C GLY A 509 20.59 4.87 0.57
N TYR A 510 20.53 3.58 0.37
CA TYR A 510 19.43 2.69 0.73
C TYR A 510 19.85 1.73 1.84
N VAL A 511 18.89 1.15 2.57
CA VAL A 511 19.16 0.26 3.70
C VAL A 511 18.42 -1.06 3.49
N TYR A 512 19.15 -2.17 3.62
CA TYR A 512 18.61 -3.53 3.59
C TYR A 512 18.14 -3.95 4.98
N ARG A 513 17.18 -4.88 5.07
CA ARG A 513 16.67 -5.41 6.36
C ARG A 513 17.79 -6.06 7.18
N PHE A 514 18.47 -7.00 6.57
CA PHE A 514 19.56 -7.80 7.14
C PHE A 514 20.29 -8.54 6.01
N ARG A 515 21.44 -9.15 6.31
CA ARG A 515 22.12 -10.02 5.36
C ARG A 515 21.52 -11.43 5.37
N HIS A 516 21.24 -11.95 4.19
CA HIS A 516 20.86 -13.34 3.99
C HIS A 516 22.12 -14.20 3.84
N ASP A 517 22.50 -14.89 4.91
CA ASP A 517 23.72 -15.71 4.97
C ASP A 517 24.97 -14.85 4.66
N ASP A 518 25.95 -15.41 3.94
CA ASP A 518 27.15 -14.71 3.50
C ASP A 518 26.99 -14.02 2.12
N ARG A 519 25.77 -13.94 1.58
CA ARG A 519 25.52 -13.34 0.28
C ARG A 519 25.69 -11.82 0.31
N PRO A 520 26.17 -11.23 -0.81
CA PRO A 520 26.18 -9.78 -0.97
C PRO A 520 24.78 -9.16 -0.78
N LEU A 521 24.74 -7.90 -0.35
CA LEU A 521 23.48 -7.13 -0.35
C LEU A 521 22.88 -7.08 -1.75
N GLY A 522 21.56 -7.09 -1.84
CA GLY A 522 20.84 -7.06 -3.12
C GLY A 522 20.79 -8.38 -3.88
N GLU A 523 21.50 -9.45 -3.45
CA GLU A 523 21.42 -10.74 -4.13
C GLU A 523 20.15 -11.53 -3.76
N ALA A 524 19.74 -11.48 -2.51
CA ALA A 524 18.55 -12.21 -2.03
C ALA A 524 17.27 -11.39 -2.12
N GLU A 525 17.34 -10.09 -1.84
CA GLU A 525 16.21 -9.13 -1.83
C GLU A 525 16.69 -7.73 -2.19
N GLY A 526 15.76 -6.80 -2.46
CA GLY A 526 16.05 -5.38 -2.63
C GLY A 526 16.35 -4.68 -1.31
N ALA A 527 16.78 -3.42 -1.37
CA ALA A 527 16.81 -2.56 -0.18
C ALA A 527 15.37 -2.28 0.28
N PHE A 528 15.16 -2.29 1.59
CA PHE A 528 13.83 -2.09 2.16
C PHE A 528 13.57 -0.58 2.32
N THR A 529 12.63 -0.03 1.57
CA THR A 529 12.39 1.43 1.52
C THR A 529 12.02 1.98 2.90
N LEU A 530 11.27 1.21 3.71
CA LEU A 530 10.99 1.51 5.12
C LEU A 530 12.27 1.77 5.92
N CYS A 531 13.29 0.91 5.78
CA CYS A 531 14.53 0.99 6.57
C CYS A 531 15.32 2.26 6.28
N GLY A 532 15.24 2.80 5.05
CA GLY A 532 15.86 4.07 4.72
C GLY A 532 15.22 5.26 5.43
N PHE A 533 13.89 5.27 5.58
CA PHE A 533 13.20 6.29 6.40
C PHE A 533 13.48 6.13 7.89
N LEU A 534 13.60 4.90 8.40
CA LEU A 534 14.03 4.65 9.77
C LEU A 534 15.44 5.19 10.05
N MET A 535 16.36 5.01 9.08
CA MET A 535 17.72 5.55 9.21
C MET A 535 17.70 7.08 9.26
N ALA A 536 16.84 7.73 8.45
CA ALA A 536 16.66 9.18 8.50
C ALA A 536 16.18 9.66 9.89
N LEU A 537 15.20 8.97 10.47
CA LEU A 537 14.69 9.28 11.81
C LEU A 537 15.74 9.04 12.91
N ALA A 538 16.50 7.95 12.81
CA ALA A 538 17.54 7.62 13.79
C ALA A 538 18.66 8.67 13.79
N ASP A 539 19.17 9.06 12.62
CA ASP A 539 20.18 10.12 12.49
C ASP A 539 19.65 11.48 12.97
N HIS A 540 18.39 11.80 12.66
CA HIS A 540 17.76 13.02 13.16
C HIS A 540 17.75 13.07 14.69
N GLN A 541 17.32 11.98 15.35
CA GLN A 541 17.30 11.91 16.83
C GLN A 541 18.68 11.96 17.47
N GLN A 542 19.72 11.50 16.74
CA GLN A 542 21.12 11.59 17.21
C GLN A 542 21.77 12.94 16.87
N GLY A 543 21.04 13.88 16.27
CA GLY A 543 21.51 15.24 15.96
C GLY A 543 22.18 15.40 14.59
N ASP A 544 22.36 14.32 13.81
CA ASP A 544 22.95 14.41 12.47
C ASP A 544 21.87 14.76 11.41
N ARG A 545 21.52 16.05 11.39
CA ARG A 545 20.48 16.57 10.47
C ARG A 545 20.85 16.42 9.00
N LEU A 546 22.14 16.48 8.66
CA LEU A 546 22.58 16.36 7.27
C LEU A 546 22.44 14.93 6.78
N ALA A 547 22.91 13.96 7.56
CA ALA A 547 22.72 12.54 7.24
C ALA A 547 21.24 12.19 7.17
N ALA A 548 20.43 12.63 8.14
CA ALA A 548 18.99 12.40 8.17
C ALA A 548 18.30 12.87 6.86
N ARG A 549 18.60 14.10 6.41
CA ARG A 549 18.06 14.62 5.16
C ARG A 549 18.58 13.87 3.93
N THR A 550 19.83 13.44 3.94
CA THR A 550 20.42 12.67 2.83
C THR A 550 19.70 11.33 2.66
N TRP A 551 19.48 10.59 3.76
CA TRP A 551 18.72 9.35 3.75
C TRP A 551 17.27 9.56 3.29
N PHE A 552 16.60 10.58 3.85
CA PHE A 552 15.23 10.90 3.49
C PHE A 552 15.08 11.18 1.99
N GLU A 553 15.89 12.08 1.43
CA GLU A 553 15.80 12.47 0.01
C GLU A 553 16.13 11.30 -0.92
N ARG A 554 17.09 10.46 -0.54
CA ARG A 554 17.47 9.30 -1.34
C ARG A 554 16.32 8.28 -1.43
N ASN A 555 15.70 7.97 -0.29
CA ASN A 555 14.58 7.02 -0.23
C ASN A 555 13.30 7.60 -0.84
N ARG A 556 13.03 8.89 -0.63
CA ARG A 556 11.93 9.60 -1.28
C ARG A 556 12.03 9.55 -2.82
N ALA A 557 13.23 9.61 -3.37
CA ALA A 557 13.45 9.52 -4.82
C ALA A 557 13.30 8.11 -5.41
N ALA A 558 13.09 7.06 -4.60
CA ALA A 558 12.88 5.70 -5.10
C ALA A 558 11.55 5.52 -5.84
N CYS A 559 10.51 6.32 -5.50
CA CYS A 559 9.21 6.26 -6.17
C CYS A 559 9.30 6.65 -7.65
N GLY A 560 8.31 6.23 -8.43
CA GLY A 560 8.14 6.66 -9.82
C GLY A 560 7.40 7.99 -9.95
N PRO A 561 7.07 8.41 -11.18
CA PRO A 561 6.30 9.64 -11.43
C PRO A 561 4.97 9.71 -10.67
N PRO A 562 4.21 8.61 -10.46
CA PRO A 562 3.01 8.63 -9.63
C PRO A 562 3.27 8.78 -8.13
N GLY A 563 4.51 8.80 -7.65
CA GLY A 563 4.83 9.00 -6.24
C GLY A 563 4.48 7.82 -5.32
N LEU A 564 4.36 6.62 -5.87
CA LEU A 564 4.04 5.40 -5.12
C LEU A 564 5.31 4.65 -4.72
N PHE A 565 5.31 4.09 -3.51
CA PHE A 565 6.37 3.22 -3.00
C PHE A 565 5.90 1.77 -2.96
N SER A 566 6.80 0.85 -3.31
CA SER A 566 6.69 -0.56 -2.98
C SER A 566 7.52 -0.88 -1.73
N GLU A 567 7.47 -2.12 -1.29
CA GLU A 567 8.21 -2.60 -0.13
C GLU A 567 9.71 -2.47 -0.32
N GLU A 568 10.20 -2.91 -1.48
CA GLU A 568 11.62 -3.00 -1.80
C GLU A 568 12.00 -2.15 -3.02
N TYR A 569 13.27 -1.80 -3.07
CA TYR A 569 13.92 -1.14 -4.18
C TYR A 569 15.18 -1.92 -4.60
N ASP A 570 15.21 -2.37 -5.85
CA ASP A 570 16.40 -2.95 -6.46
C ASP A 570 17.40 -1.84 -6.79
N VAL A 571 18.44 -1.73 -5.99
CA VAL A 571 19.44 -0.65 -6.09
C VAL A 571 20.21 -0.73 -7.41
N THR A 572 20.54 -1.95 -7.86
CA THR A 572 21.29 -2.17 -9.11
C THR A 572 20.46 -1.85 -10.35
N GLN A 573 19.23 -2.34 -10.40
CA GLN A 573 18.34 -2.14 -11.55
C GLN A 573 17.53 -0.84 -11.45
N ARG A 574 17.53 -0.18 -10.28
CA ARG A 574 16.76 1.04 -9.99
C ARG A 574 15.27 0.85 -10.21
N GLN A 575 14.74 -0.25 -9.73
CA GLN A 575 13.35 -0.67 -9.89
C GLN A 575 12.67 -0.90 -8.54
N LEU A 576 11.39 -0.53 -8.46
CA LEU A 576 10.52 -0.96 -7.37
C LEU A 576 10.29 -2.47 -7.45
N ARG A 577 10.24 -3.14 -6.29
CA ARG A 577 9.97 -4.56 -6.12
C ARG A 577 8.97 -4.78 -4.99
N GLY A 578 8.24 -5.89 -5.05
CA GLY A 578 7.20 -6.21 -4.07
C GLY A 578 5.86 -5.52 -4.36
N ASN A 579 4.91 -5.71 -3.48
CA ASN A 579 3.54 -5.22 -3.64
C ASN A 579 3.46 -3.68 -3.59
N LEU A 580 2.48 -3.12 -4.31
CA LEU A 580 2.37 -1.68 -4.61
C LEU A 580 0.93 -1.18 -4.42
N PRO A 581 0.72 0.06 -3.91
CA PRO A 581 1.66 0.77 -3.03
C PRO A 581 1.71 0.11 -1.65
N GLN A 582 2.85 0.21 -0.98
CA GLN A 582 3.03 -0.35 0.36
C GLN A 582 2.70 0.69 1.43
N ALA A 583 1.69 0.42 2.24
CA ALA A 583 1.13 1.36 3.20
C ALA A 583 2.16 1.84 4.24
N PHE A 584 2.88 0.92 4.90
CA PHE A 584 3.82 1.30 5.96
C PHE A 584 5.02 2.11 5.44
N VAL A 585 5.38 2.00 4.15
CA VAL A 585 6.41 2.86 3.55
C VAL A 585 5.88 4.29 3.39
N HIS A 586 4.64 4.46 2.92
CA HIS A 586 3.98 5.76 2.86
C HIS A 586 3.80 6.38 4.25
N ALA A 587 3.50 5.56 5.27
CA ALA A 587 3.40 6.00 6.66
C ALA A 587 4.74 6.55 7.15
N LEU A 588 5.84 5.81 7.01
CA LEU A 588 7.16 6.25 7.45
C LEU A 588 7.73 7.42 6.64
N MET A 589 7.40 7.52 5.34
CA MET A 589 7.71 8.71 4.53
C MET A 589 7.02 9.95 5.12
N LEU A 590 5.72 9.87 5.43
CA LEU A 590 4.94 10.94 6.04
C LEU A 590 5.52 11.32 7.42
N GLU A 591 5.70 10.33 8.32
CA GLU A 591 6.26 10.54 9.66
C GLU A 591 7.64 11.22 9.59
N SER A 592 8.52 10.71 8.72
CA SER A 592 9.85 11.28 8.56
C SER A 592 9.80 12.71 8.05
N ALA A 593 8.93 13.00 7.07
CA ALA A 593 8.80 14.35 6.51
C ALA A 593 8.32 15.38 7.55
N VAL A 594 7.45 14.99 8.45
CA VAL A 594 6.95 15.83 9.56
C VAL A 594 8.04 16.00 10.61
N ARG A 595 8.57 14.89 11.15
CA ARG A 595 9.53 14.93 12.26
C ARG A 595 10.86 15.60 11.90
N LEU A 596 11.33 15.47 10.65
CA LEU A 596 12.54 16.15 10.19
C LEU A 596 12.35 17.67 9.99
N ALA A 597 11.11 18.17 10.00
CA ALA A 597 10.82 19.61 10.01
C ALA A 597 10.94 20.22 11.41
N GLU A 598 10.81 19.42 12.47
CA GLU A 598 10.89 19.89 13.84
C GLU A 598 12.32 20.32 14.19
N PRO A 599 12.49 21.41 14.97
CA PRO A 599 13.78 21.75 15.53
C PRO A 599 14.17 20.67 16.56
N LEU A 600 15.46 20.30 16.59
CA LEU A 600 15.99 19.49 17.68
C LEU A 600 15.91 20.33 18.96
N GLY A 601 15.21 19.83 19.98
CA GLY A 601 15.07 20.46 21.29
C GLY A 601 16.39 20.46 22.09
#